data_fb1d2deaad683734922a674d71eb46f9
#
_entry.id   fb1d2deaad683734922a674d71eb46f9
#
_cell.length_a   1.000
_cell.length_b   1.000
_cell.length_c   1.000
_cell.angle_alpha   90.00
_cell.angle_beta   90.00
_cell.angle_gamma   90.00
#
_symmetry.space_group_name_H-M   'P 1'
#
loop_
_entity.id
_entity.type
_entity.pdbx_description
1 polymer ?
#
loop_
_entity_poly.entity_id
_entity_poly.type
_entity_poly.pdbx_seq_one_letter_code
_entity_poly.pdbx_strand_id
1 'polypeptide(L)'
;LPVIGFQPDVVHCHDWQTGLIPVYLKDRFRGGEFFCNMKSVITIHNLKFQGVWDVKTIQRFSGLPNYYFAPDKLEAYKDGNLLKGGIVYADAITTVSDTYAEEIKMPFYGEGLDGLMRARSNSLRGIVNGIDYEEFNPETDKLIVQNYNVDNFRKEKVKNKRALQSELGLVV
;
A
#
# COMPACT_ATOMS: atom_id res chain seq x y z
N LEU A 1 -8.00 20.89 4.82
CA LEU A 1 -8.19 20.58 6.24
C LEU A 1 -8.47 21.86 7.05
N PRO A 2 -7.63 22.91 7.05
CA PRO A 2 -7.93 24.15 7.80
C PRO A 2 -9.28 24.76 7.45
N VAL A 3 -9.64 24.78 6.16
CA VAL A 3 -10.91 25.37 5.66
C VAL A 3 -12.16 24.67 6.24
N ILE A 4 -12.07 23.37 6.51
CA ILE A 4 -13.19 22.60 7.08
C ILE A 4 -13.10 22.45 8.61
N GLY A 5 -12.11 23.10 9.24
CA GLY A 5 -11.91 23.07 10.69
C GLY A 5 -11.56 21.69 11.27
N PHE A 6 -11.12 20.75 10.42
CA PHE A 6 -10.75 19.38 10.84
C PHE A 6 -9.24 19.23 10.91
N GLN A 7 -8.69 19.01 12.09
CA GLN A 7 -7.27 18.79 12.34
C GLN A 7 -7.03 17.36 12.81
N PRO A 8 -6.64 16.42 11.91
CA PRO A 8 -6.34 15.05 12.30
C PRO A 8 -4.97 14.96 12.98
N ASP A 9 -4.80 13.99 13.87
CA ASP A 9 -3.49 13.62 14.42
C ASP A 9 -2.66 12.83 13.42
N VAL A 10 -3.33 12.02 12.59
CA VAL A 10 -2.72 11.14 11.59
C VAL A 10 -3.40 11.28 10.24
N VAL A 11 -2.59 11.38 9.19
CA VAL A 11 -3.03 11.26 7.79
C VAL A 11 -2.56 9.92 7.26
N HIS A 12 -3.52 9.04 6.93
CA HIS A 12 -3.23 7.72 6.38
C HIS A 12 -3.32 7.76 4.85
N CYS A 13 -2.22 7.48 4.21
CA CYS A 13 -2.02 7.50 2.77
C CYS A 13 -1.96 6.07 2.22
N HIS A 14 -2.39 5.87 0.97
CA HIS A 14 -2.39 4.58 0.31
C HIS A 14 -1.74 4.66 -1.06
N ASP A 15 -0.70 3.86 -1.29
CA ASP A 15 0.03 3.72 -2.53
C ASP A 15 0.55 5.04 -3.13
N TRP A 16 0.97 4.99 -4.39
CA TRP A 16 1.58 6.12 -5.08
C TRP A 16 0.65 7.31 -5.30
N GLN A 17 -0.67 7.07 -5.42
CA GLN A 17 -1.67 8.12 -5.68
C GLN A 17 -1.68 9.19 -4.59
N THR A 18 -1.36 8.79 -3.37
CA THR A 18 -1.28 9.67 -2.21
C THR A 18 0.16 9.96 -1.77
N GLY A 19 1.14 9.49 -2.51
CA GLY A 19 2.57 9.55 -2.16
C GLY A 19 3.13 10.95 -1.95
N LEU A 20 2.52 11.99 -2.55
CA LEU A 20 2.93 13.37 -2.34
C LEU A 20 2.44 13.98 -1.02
N ILE A 21 1.43 13.39 -0.37
CA ILE A 21 0.87 13.96 0.89
C ILE A 21 1.93 13.96 2.00
N PRO A 22 2.64 12.86 2.30
CA PRO A 22 3.73 12.89 3.28
C PRO A 22 4.83 13.89 2.94
N VAL A 23 5.14 14.06 1.64
CA VAL A 23 6.14 15.04 1.19
C VAL A 23 5.72 16.46 1.57
N TYR A 24 4.48 16.85 1.25
CA TYR A 24 3.97 18.16 1.58
C TYR A 24 3.87 18.39 3.09
N LEU A 25 3.38 17.41 3.85
CA LEU A 25 3.26 17.52 5.31
C LEU A 25 4.62 17.69 5.98
N LYS A 26 5.62 16.89 5.57
CA LYS A 26 6.92 16.85 6.25
C LYS A 26 7.79 18.08 5.95
N ASP A 27 7.63 18.68 4.79
CA ASP A 27 8.52 19.73 4.33
C ASP A 27 7.79 21.06 4.10
N ARG A 28 6.77 21.09 3.25
CA ARG A 28 6.11 22.35 2.86
C ARG A 28 5.22 22.94 3.96
N PHE A 29 4.55 22.09 4.74
CA PHE A 29 3.57 22.52 5.75
C PHE A 29 4.07 22.37 7.20
N ARG A 30 5.24 21.81 7.42
CA ARG A 30 5.79 21.52 8.75
C ARG A 30 5.89 22.74 9.67
N GLY A 31 6.14 23.92 9.11
CA GLY A 31 6.28 25.17 9.87
C GLY A 31 4.95 25.81 10.29
N GLY A 32 3.82 25.30 9.81
CA GLY A 32 2.50 25.85 10.16
C GLY A 32 1.95 25.22 11.44
N GLU A 33 1.45 26.03 12.37
CA GLU A 33 0.88 25.60 13.65
C GLU A 33 -0.16 24.50 13.47
N PHE A 34 -0.99 24.58 12.43
CA PHE A 34 -2.02 23.60 12.13
C PHE A 34 -1.47 22.21 11.77
N PHE A 35 -0.30 22.11 11.11
CA PHE A 35 0.24 20.87 10.58
C PHE A 35 1.41 20.28 11.37
N CYS A 36 2.00 21.04 12.31
CA CYS A 36 3.29 20.70 12.93
C CYS A 36 3.27 19.38 13.72
N ASN A 37 2.14 19.00 14.30
CA ASN A 37 1.99 17.76 15.08
C ASN A 37 1.41 16.59 14.29
N MET A 38 0.97 16.83 13.04
CA MET A 38 0.35 15.84 12.20
C MET A 38 1.37 14.78 11.76
N LYS A 39 1.01 13.49 11.90
CA LYS A 39 1.82 12.36 11.46
C LYS A 39 1.25 11.78 10.18
N SER A 40 2.10 11.12 9.41
CA SER A 40 1.70 10.42 8.19
C SER A 40 2.04 8.93 8.24
N VAL A 41 1.09 8.11 7.82
CA VAL A 41 1.28 6.68 7.56
C VAL A 41 1.06 6.45 6.07
N ILE A 42 1.89 5.63 5.45
CA ILE A 42 1.65 5.18 4.07
C ILE A 42 1.53 3.66 4.04
N THR A 43 0.44 3.16 3.47
CA THR A 43 0.25 1.72 3.22
C THR A 43 0.63 1.40 1.79
N ILE A 44 1.49 0.40 1.61
CA ILE A 44 1.88 -0.17 0.33
C ILE A 44 1.01 -1.41 0.11
N HIS A 45 0.07 -1.35 -0.83
CA HIS A 45 -0.72 -2.52 -1.21
C HIS A 45 -0.02 -3.37 -2.27
N ASN A 46 0.68 -2.72 -3.22
CA ASN A 46 1.50 -3.40 -4.20
C ASN A 46 2.67 -2.48 -4.63
N LEU A 47 3.89 -2.87 -4.24
CA LEU A 47 5.10 -2.08 -4.50
C LEU A 47 5.44 -1.93 -5.99
N LYS A 48 4.89 -2.78 -6.86
CA LYS A 48 5.08 -2.70 -8.31
C LYS A 48 4.52 -1.41 -8.90
N PHE A 49 3.44 -0.87 -8.34
CA PHE A 49 2.80 0.35 -8.83
C PHE A 49 3.35 1.57 -8.08
N GLN A 50 4.25 2.31 -8.74
CA GLN A 50 5.05 3.35 -8.07
C GLN A 50 4.72 4.79 -8.47
N GLY A 51 3.92 4.98 -9.54
CA GLY A 51 3.61 6.32 -10.03
C GLY A 51 4.86 7.04 -10.51
N VAL A 52 5.47 6.51 -11.58
CA VAL A 52 6.72 7.00 -12.15
C VAL A 52 6.44 7.84 -13.39
N TRP A 53 6.99 9.04 -13.44
CA TRP A 53 6.98 9.94 -14.60
C TRP A 53 8.28 10.74 -14.65
N ASP A 54 8.55 11.34 -15.81
CA ASP A 54 9.65 12.28 -15.93
C ASP A 54 9.52 13.44 -14.92
N VAL A 55 10.66 13.92 -14.44
CA VAL A 55 10.71 14.93 -13.37
C VAL A 55 9.92 16.19 -13.72
N LYS A 56 9.97 16.66 -14.99
CA LYS A 56 9.28 17.89 -15.40
C LYS A 56 7.75 17.75 -15.32
N THR A 57 7.24 16.56 -15.66
CA THR A 57 5.81 16.26 -15.55
C THR A 57 5.37 16.29 -14.09
N ILE A 58 6.10 15.65 -13.19
CA ILE A 58 5.76 15.71 -11.74
C ILE A 58 5.87 17.14 -11.21
N GLN A 59 6.92 17.86 -11.55
CA GLN A 59 7.07 19.26 -11.16
C GLN A 59 5.87 20.13 -11.56
N ARG A 60 5.38 19.93 -12.80
CA ARG A 60 4.27 20.72 -13.35
C ARG A 60 2.97 20.57 -12.56
N PHE A 61 2.61 19.36 -12.15
CA PHE A 61 1.37 19.16 -11.41
C PHE A 61 1.54 19.27 -9.89
N SER A 62 2.74 18.97 -9.35
CA SER A 62 2.99 19.02 -7.91
C SER A 62 3.41 20.38 -7.40
N GLY A 63 4.00 21.21 -8.27
CA GLY A 63 4.63 22.47 -7.87
C GLY A 63 5.91 22.29 -7.04
N LEU A 64 6.47 21.08 -6.98
CA LEU A 64 7.69 20.80 -6.24
C LEU A 64 8.93 21.26 -7.03
N PRO A 65 9.85 22.03 -6.42
CA PRO A 65 11.10 22.42 -7.05
C PRO A 65 12.06 21.24 -7.23
N ASN A 66 13.10 21.45 -8.04
CA ASN A 66 14.07 20.41 -8.40
C ASN A 66 14.75 19.74 -7.18
N TYR A 67 14.84 20.44 -6.06
CA TYR A 67 15.38 19.95 -4.80
C TYR A 67 14.75 18.63 -4.32
N TYR A 68 13.45 18.38 -4.64
CA TYR A 68 12.78 17.14 -4.24
C TYR A 68 13.10 15.93 -5.12
N PHE A 69 13.74 16.17 -6.28
CA PHE A 69 14.09 15.12 -7.23
C PHE A 69 15.57 14.73 -7.14
N ALA A 70 16.03 14.50 -5.91
CA ALA A 70 17.33 13.95 -5.60
C ALA A 70 17.22 12.45 -5.29
N PRO A 71 18.34 11.66 -5.42
CA PRO A 71 18.33 10.22 -5.20
C PRO A 71 17.88 9.77 -3.80
N ASP A 72 18.06 10.61 -2.79
CA ASP A 72 17.60 10.41 -1.42
C ASP A 72 16.12 10.81 -1.18
N LYS A 73 15.42 11.29 -2.22
CA LYS A 73 14.05 11.79 -2.16
C LYS A 73 13.14 11.11 -3.18
N LEU A 74 12.58 11.86 -4.14
CA LEU A 74 11.63 11.34 -5.11
C LEU A 74 12.28 10.74 -6.36
N GLU A 75 13.55 11.06 -6.65
CA GLU A 75 14.20 10.51 -7.84
C GLU A 75 14.43 9.01 -7.71
N ALA A 76 14.12 8.25 -8.76
CA ALA A 76 14.46 6.86 -8.94
C ALA A 76 14.75 6.61 -10.42
N TYR A 77 15.97 6.14 -10.74
CA TYR A 77 16.38 5.78 -12.10
C TYR A 77 16.23 6.92 -13.12
N LYS A 78 16.53 8.17 -12.72
CA LYS A 78 16.42 9.44 -13.46
C LYS A 78 15.00 10.00 -13.61
N ASP A 79 13.99 9.28 -13.18
CA ASP A 79 12.60 9.73 -13.15
C ASP A 79 12.15 10.10 -11.74
N GLY A 80 11.00 10.74 -11.62
CA GLY A 80 10.35 10.97 -10.34
C GLY A 80 9.43 9.81 -10.00
N ASN A 81 9.43 9.39 -8.73
CA ASN A 81 8.68 8.25 -8.23
C ASN A 81 7.86 8.69 -7.01
N LEU A 82 6.54 8.69 -7.16
CA LEU A 82 5.62 9.22 -6.15
C LEU A 82 5.55 8.31 -4.92
N LEU A 83 5.54 6.99 -5.11
CA LEU A 83 5.54 6.05 -3.99
C LEU A 83 6.84 6.16 -3.19
N LYS A 84 7.99 6.27 -3.88
CA LYS A 84 9.27 6.52 -3.21
C LYS A 84 9.22 7.79 -2.36
N GLY A 85 8.67 8.87 -2.89
CA GLY A 85 8.44 10.10 -2.11
C GLY A 85 7.64 9.85 -0.85
N GLY A 86 6.51 9.16 -0.98
CA GLY A 86 5.67 8.77 0.16
C GLY A 86 6.43 7.95 1.20
N ILE A 87 7.18 6.94 0.77
CA ILE A 87 7.98 6.07 1.65
C ILE A 87 9.09 6.87 2.36
N VAL A 88 9.79 7.75 1.65
CA VAL A 88 10.88 8.57 2.23
C VAL A 88 10.37 9.49 3.31
N TYR A 89 9.22 10.13 3.09
CA TYR A 89 8.73 11.23 3.94
C TYR A 89 7.70 10.80 5.00
N ALA A 90 7.04 9.65 4.88
CA ALA A 90 6.08 9.18 5.88
C ALA A 90 6.74 8.90 7.24
N ASP A 91 6.01 9.11 8.32
CA ASP A 91 6.47 8.77 9.66
C ASP A 91 6.46 7.26 9.89
N ALA A 92 5.45 6.53 9.36
CA ALA A 92 5.35 5.08 9.41
C ALA A 92 4.94 4.52 8.05
N ILE A 93 5.32 3.26 7.80
CA ILE A 93 5.03 2.52 6.57
C ILE A 93 4.35 1.22 6.96
N THR A 94 3.24 0.90 6.29
CA THR A 94 2.60 -0.39 6.44
C THR A 94 2.47 -1.11 5.10
N THR A 95 2.32 -2.42 5.14
CA THR A 95 1.98 -3.25 3.99
C THR A 95 1.03 -4.36 4.40
N VAL A 96 0.53 -5.14 3.45
CA VAL A 96 -0.65 -5.98 3.59
C VAL A 96 -0.39 -7.37 4.18
N SER A 97 0.84 -7.68 4.58
CA SER A 97 1.15 -8.88 5.40
C SER A 97 2.55 -8.79 6.00
N ASP A 98 2.80 -9.52 7.09
CA ASP A 98 4.15 -9.65 7.68
C ASP A 98 5.13 -10.27 6.69
N THR A 99 4.71 -11.31 5.96
CA THR A 99 5.53 -11.94 4.93
C THR A 99 5.90 -10.94 3.83
N TYR A 100 4.95 -10.17 3.33
CA TYR A 100 5.22 -9.17 2.29
C TYR A 100 6.13 -8.05 2.80
N ALA A 101 6.05 -7.68 4.07
CA ALA A 101 6.98 -6.72 4.68
C ALA A 101 8.44 -7.21 4.66
N GLU A 102 8.67 -8.51 4.71
CA GLU A 102 10.00 -9.11 4.56
C GLU A 102 10.39 -9.25 3.07
N GLU A 103 9.46 -9.71 2.23
CA GLU A 103 9.69 -9.91 0.80
C GLU A 103 10.13 -8.64 0.08
N ILE A 104 9.45 -7.50 0.30
CA ILE A 104 9.77 -6.23 -0.37
C ILE A 104 11.15 -5.64 0.00
N LYS A 105 11.81 -6.18 1.01
CA LYS A 105 13.21 -5.86 1.33
C LYS A 105 14.22 -6.66 0.50
N MET A 106 13.76 -7.67 -0.24
CA MET A 106 14.60 -8.51 -1.09
C MET A 106 14.66 -7.96 -2.52
N PRO A 107 15.80 -8.07 -3.24
CA PRO A 107 15.92 -7.55 -4.60
C PRO A 107 14.84 -8.04 -5.57
N PHE A 108 14.42 -9.29 -5.45
CA PHE A 108 13.44 -9.91 -6.36
C PHE A 108 12.03 -9.30 -6.21
N TYR A 109 11.58 -9.00 -4.99
CA TYR A 109 10.24 -8.47 -4.71
C TYR A 109 10.23 -6.96 -4.49
N GLY A 110 11.40 -6.35 -4.34
CA GLY A 110 11.53 -4.92 -3.99
C GLY A 110 11.32 -3.95 -5.13
N GLU A 111 11.11 -4.45 -6.36
CA GLU A 111 10.79 -3.63 -7.55
C GLU A 111 11.72 -2.41 -7.72
N GLY A 112 13.02 -2.60 -7.41
CA GLY A 112 14.04 -1.57 -7.43
C GLY A 112 14.05 -0.62 -6.21
N LEU A 113 13.17 -0.80 -5.24
CA LEU A 113 13.11 -0.04 -3.99
C LEU A 113 13.54 -0.86 -2.75
N ASP A 114 14.06 -2.08 -2.94
CA ASP A 114 14.49 -2.97 -1.85
C ASP A 114 15.51 -2.32 -0.90
N GLY A 115 16.44 -1.54 -1.44
CA GLY A 115 17.39 -0.76 -0.65
C GLY A 115 16.72 0.26 0.26
N LEU A 116 15.71 0.97 -0.27
CA LEU A 116 14.91 1.91 0.52
C LEU A 116 14.08 1.17 1.57
N MET A 117 13.47 0.04 1.23
CA MET A 117 12.68 -0.75 2.18
C MET A 117 13.54 -1.29 3.34
N ARG A 118 14.77 -1.72 3.07
CA ARG A 118 15.75 -2.06 4.12
C ARG A 118 16.12 -0.87 4.98
N ALA A 119 16.38 0.27 4.38
CA ALA A 119 16.73 1.50 5.11
C ALA A 119 15.58 1.99 6.01
N ARG A 120 14.32 1.72 5.63
CA ARG A 120 13.11 2.08 6.36
C ARG A 120 12.53 0.92 7.19
N SER A 121 13.24 -0.19 7.37
CA SER A 121 12.74 -1.41 8.03
C SER A 121 12.22 -1.18 9.44
N ASN A 122 12.81 -0.28 10.20
CA ASN A 122 12.35 0.08 11.56
C ASN A 122 10.95 0.75 11.58
N SER A 123 10.56 1.37 10.49
CA SER A 123 9.26 2.06 10.33
C SER A 123 8.25 1.22 9.54
N LEU A 124 8.65 0.06 9.02
CA LEU A 124 7.82 -0.83 8.22
C LEU A 124 7.14 -1.89 9.08
N ARG A 125 5.83 -2.09 8.88
CA ARG A 125 5.04 -3.14 9.53
C ARG A 125 4.12 -3.82 8.53
N GLY A 126 3.97 -5.14 8.64
CA GLY A 126 2.93 -5.91 7.95
C GLY A 126 1.63 -5.86 8.76
N ILE A 127 0.50 -5.67 8.07
CA ILE A 127 -0.83 -5.74 8.66
C ILE A 127 -1.73 -6.49 7.68
N VAL A 128 -2.17 -7.68 8.07
CA VAL A 128 -3.02 -8.51 7.21
C VAL A 128 -4.38 -7.84 7.02
N ASN A 129 -4.88 -7.84 5.78
CA ASN A 129 -6.20 -7.32 5.47
C ASN A 129 -7.29 -8.08 6.24
N GLY A 130 -8.30 -7.35 6.69
CA GLY A 130 -9.48 -7.95 7.30
C GLY A 130 -10.31 -8.75 6.30
N ILE A 131 -11.09 -9.69 6.81
CA ILE A 131 -12.07 -10.47 6.04
C ILE A 131 -13.42 -10.24 6.72
N ASP A 132 -14.45 -9.96 5.94
CA ASP A 132 -15.82 -9.92 6.43
C ASP A 132 -16.32 -11.35 6.64
N TYR A 133 -16.44 -11.76 7.91
CA TYR A 133 -16.88 -13.11 8.28
C TYR A 133 -18.39 -13.32 8.15
N GLU A 134 -19.18 -12.28 7.94
CA GLU A 134 -20.60 -12.42 7.66
C GLU A 134 -20.83 -12.67 6.16
N GLU A 135 -20.16 -11.90 5.30
CA GLU A 135 -20.26 -12.03 3.85
C GLU A 135 -19.47 -13.25 3.32
N PHE A 136 -18.23 -13.45 3.78
CA PHE A 136 -17.35 -14.51 3.29
C PHE A 136 -17.30 -15.72 4.24
N ASN A 137 -18.45 -16.21 4.67
CA ASN A 137 -18.56 -17.35 5.57
C ASN A 137 -19.00 -18.62 4.80
N PRO A 138 -18.10 -19.60 4.58
CA PRO A 138 -18.46 -20.82 3.84
C PRO A 138 -19.51 -21.71 4.52
N GLU A 139 -19.78 -21.50 5.82
CA GLU A 139 -20.85 -22.24 6.50
C GLU A 139 -22.26 -21.74 6.11
N THR A 140 -22.38 -20.45 5.79
CA THR A 140 -23.66 -19.79 5.54
C THR A 140 -23.80 -19.23 4.12
N ASP A 141 -22.73 -19.28 3.32
CA ASP A 141 -22.72 -18.77 1.95
C ASP A 141 -23.71 -19.57 1.08
N LYS A 142 -24.68 -18.85 0.51
CA LYS A 142 -25.73 -19.41 -0.35
C LYS A 142 -25.29 -19.57 -1.81
N LEU A 143 -24.13 -19.02 -2.17
CA LEU A 143 -23.61 -19.02 -3.55
C LEU A 143 -22.77 -20.26 -3.84
N ILE A 144 -22.22 -20.91 -2.81
CA ILE A 144 -21.42 -22.13 -2.99
C ILE A 144 -22.31 -23.37 -3.02
N VAL A 145 -21.89 -24.38 -3.81
CA VAL A 145 -22.65 -25.62 -4.01
C VAL A 145 -22.73 -26.45 -2.72
N GLN A 146 -21.68 -26.43 -1.93
CA GLN A 146 -21.56 -27.18 -0.69
C GLN A 146 -20.96 -26.31 0.41
N ASN A 147 -21.73 -26.06 1.45
CA ASN A 147 -21.23 -25.36 2.63
C ASN A 147 -20.24 -26.22 3.40
N TYR A 148 -19.28 -25.57 4.05
CA TYR A 148 -18.24 -26.22 4.86
C TYR A 148 -17.73 -25.34 5.97
N ASN A 149 -17.14 -25.95 6.98
CA ASN A 149 -16.52 -25.29 8.13
C ASN A 149 -15.08 -25.79 8.35
N VAL A 150 -14.47 -25.35 9.45
CA VAL A 150 -13.10 -25.73 9.81
C VAL A 150 -12.90 -27.24 9.99
N ASP A 151 -13.92 -27.96 10.40
CA ASP A 151 -13.83 -29.41 10.70
C ASP A 151 -13.94 -30.28 9.44
N ASN A 152 -14.69 -29.83 8.43
CA ASN A 152 -15.00 -30.64 7.25
C ASN A 152 -14.49 -30.07 5.92
N PHE A 153 -13.80 -28.91 5.92
CA PHE A 153 -13.41 -28.20 4.69
C PHE A 153 -12.59 -29.05 3.71
N ARG A 154 -11.74 -29.94 4.21
CA ARG A 154 -10.89 -30.79 3.35
C ARG A 154 -11.70 -31.68 2.43
N LYS A 155 -12.84 -32.15 2.91
CA LYS A 155 -13.76 -33.02 2.15
C LYS A 155 -14.76 -32.21 1.33
N GLU A 156 -15.38 -31.23 1.96
CA GLU A 156 -16.53 -30.53 1.36
C GLU A 156 -16.10 -29.46 0.35
N LYS A 157 -14.98 -28.77 0.56
CA LYS A 157 -14.45 -27.78 -0.38
C LYS A 157 -14.11 -28.38 -1.76
N VAL A 158 -13.75 -29.67 -1.81
CA VAL A 158 -13.49 -30.37 -3.08
C VAL A 158 -14.74 -30.44 -3.96
N LYS A 159 -15.95 -30.53 -3.38
CA LYS A 159 -17.20 -30.51 -4.13
C LYS A 159 -17.40 -29.17 -4.86
N ASN A 160 -17.11 -28.07 -4.18
CA ASN A 160 -17.17 -26.74 -4.80
C ASN A 160 -16.13 -26.58 -5.93
N LYS A 161 -14.91 -27.09 -5.74
CA LYS A 161 -13.88 -27.10 -6.79
C LYS A 161 -14.38 -27.83 -8.04
N ARG A 162 -14.93 -29.04 -7.86
CA ARG A 162 -15.44 -29.85 -8.98
C ARG A 162 -16.61 -29.19 -9.69
N ALA A 163 -17.54 -28.61 -8.94
CA ALA A 163 -18.66 -27.85 -9.51
C ALA A 163 -18.18 -26.69 -10.37
N LEU A 164 -17.24 -25.89 -9.86
CA LEU A 164 -16.65 -24.78 -10.61
C LEU A 164 -15.89 -25.26 -11.85
N GLN A 165 -15.12 -26.34 -11.75
CA GLN A 165 -14.42 -26.94 -12.90
C GLN A 165 -15.42 -27.37 -13.98
N SER A 166 -16.51 -28.06 -13.58
CA SER A 166 -17.57 -28.48 -14.51
C SER A 166 -18.26 -27.30 -15.19
N GLU A 167 -18.60 -26.25 -14.43
CA GLU A 167 -19.24 -25.03 -14.95
C GLU A 167 -18.36 -24.31 -15.99
N LEU A 168 -17.04 -24.28 -15.76
CA LEU A 168 -16.06 -23.65 -16.64
C LEU A 168 -15.56 -24.57 -17.76
N GLY A 169 -16.07 -25.80 -17.88
CA GLY A 169 -15.60 -26.78 -18.87
C GLY A 169 -14.16 -27.25 -18.68
N LEU A 170 -13.65 -27.19 -17.46
CA LEU A 170 -12.30 -27.68 -17.11
C LEU A 170 -12.33 -29.15 -16.74
N VAL A 171 -11.17 -29.80 -16.81
CA VAL A 171 -11.04 -31.22 -16.40
C VAL A 171 -11.31 -31.31 -14.87
N VAL A 172 -12.22 -32.23 -14.50
CA VAL A 172 -12.66 -32.45 -13.10
C VAL A 172 -11.83 -33.55 -12.44
#